data_5c6b8180eb9f077511cdbb638f95759b
#
_entry.id   5c6b8180eb9f077511cdbb638f95759b
#
_cell.length_a   1.000
_cell.length_b   1.000
_cell.length_c   1.000
_cell.angle_alpha   90.00
_cell.angle_beta   90.00
_cell.angle_gamma   90.00
#
_symmetry.space_group_name_H-M   'P 1'
#
loop_
_entity.id
_entity.type
_entity.pdbx_description
1 polymer ?
#
loop_
_entity_poly.entity_id
_entity_poly.type
_entity_poly.pdbx_seq_one_letter_code
_entity_poly.pdbx_strand_id
1 'polypeptide(L)'
;MTTDLRLLGKTVATRHVIIRAPTAGRVTGMKLVSGDSVRKGQLVARVINREIEAAEAGLAVAQKIDPQDSPGLSASVGRYNHSVGIPVIAPEPGIVSQPPVSNGQMVADLDTIADLIDPANLYIDTSVPVSQLSLIKPGMTATVTTPFRPGVQFPARIAAMMPSFDATSATSSVRTDFTGSDRLAEAGAPVEVRVETANVPDAIVVPVAALFQDQGVDRYHVFVIGQDGKAHRRDIKVGLRDHDKVQVTEGIKLGDLVVTSGGYALSDGLGVRVAQGNQ
;
A
#
# COMPACT_ATOMS: atom_id res chain seq x y z
N MET A 1 8.56 -2.78 25.90
CA MET A 1 9.41 -2.81 24.69
C MET A 1 8.60 -3.36 23.55
N THR A 2 8.54 -2.65 22.42
CA THR A 2 7.87 -3.11 21.21
C THR A 2 8.94 -3.35 20.15
N THR A 3 8.91 -4.48 19.49
CA THR A 3 9.73 -4.75 18.32
C THR A 3 8.86 -4.69 17.08
N ASP A 4 9.34 -4.05 16.04
CA ASP A 4 8.64 -3.90 14.78
C ASP A 4 9.47 -4.45 13.61
N LEU A 5 8.75 -4.95 12.62
CA LEU A 5 9.29 -5.38 11.34
C LEU A 5 8.89 -4.37 10.27
N ARG A 6 9.88 -3.83 9.55
CA ARG A 6 9.68 -2.87 8.47
C ARG A 6 9.62 -3.59 7.13
N LEU A 7 8.53 -3.41 6.43
CA LEU A 7 8.23 -4.05 5.16
C LEU A 7 7.84 -2.99 4.13
N LEU A 8 8.07 -3.31 2.88
CA LEU A 8 7.63 -2.47 1.77
C LEU A 8 6.34 -3.03 1.18
N GLY A 9 5.49 -2.13 0.70
CA GLY A 9 4.25 -2.49 0.06
C GLY A 9 3.77 -1.42 -0.91
N LYS A 10 2.65 -1.70 -1.52
CA LYS A 10 1.93 -0.75 -2.37
C LYS A 10 0.44 -0.83 -2.11
N THR A 11 -0.24 0.29 -2.25
CA THR A 11 -1.71 0.32 -2.18
C THR A 11 -2.30 -0.32 -3.45
N VAL A 12 -3.34 -1.12 -3.28
CA VAL A 12 -4.04 -1.82 -4.37
C VAL A 12 -5.53 -1.61 -4.20
N ALA A 13 -6.21 -1.28 -5.30
CA ALA A 13 -7.66 -1.17 -5.27
C ALA A 13 -8.31 -2.55 -5.13
N THR A 14 -9.24 -2.69 -4.20
CA THR A 14 -10.00 -3.92 -4.01
C THR A 14 -10.93 -4.20 -5.19
N ARG A 15 -11.40 -3.13 -5.86
CA ARG A 15 -12.29 -3.22 -7.01
C ARG A 15 -11.69 -2.50 -8.21
N HIS A 16 -11.62 -3.22 -9.30
CA HIS A 16 -11.38 -2.72 -10.64
C HIS A 16 -12.63 -2.95 -11.48
N VAL A 17 -13.11 -1.89 -12.11
CA VAL A 17 -14.26 -1.95 -13.00
C VAL A 17 -13.82 -1.55 -14.40
N ILE A 18 -13.69 -2.53 -15.26
CA ILE A 18 -13.30 -2.31 -16.65
C ILE A 18 -14.54 -2.01 -17.46
N ILE A 19 -14.62 -0.80 -18.02
CA ILE A 19 -15.64 -0.41 -18.99
C ILE A 19 -15.18 -0.87 -20.36
N ARG A 20 -15.98 -1.73 -21.00
CA ARG A 20 -15.65 -2.34 -22.29
C ARG A 20 -16.50 -1.78 -23.42
N ALA A 21 -15.98 -1.83 -24.63
CA ALA A 21 -16.71 -1.50 -25.84
C ALA A 21 -17.85 -2.50 -26.07
N PRO A 22 -19.10 -2.05 -26.27
CA PRO A 22 -20.24 -2.94 -26.52
C PRO A 22 -20.23 -3.54 -27.92
N THR A 23 -19.43 -3.01 -28.82
CA THR A 23 -19.23 -3.47 -30.21
C THR A 23 -17.98 -2.84 -30.79
N ALA A 24 -17.50 -3.40 -31.88
CA ALA A 24 -16.43 -2.78 -32.66
C ALA A 24 -16.90 -1.50 -33.34
N GLY A 25 -16.04 -0.46 -33.32
CA GLY A 25 -16.38 0.82 -33.93
C GLY A 25 -15.46 1.96 -33.49
N ARG A 26 -15.85 3.18 -33.82
CA ARG A 26 -15.13 4.41 -33.48
C ARG A 26 -15.65 5.00 -32.18
N VAL A 27 -14.77 5.33 -31.26
CA VAL A 27 -15.13 5.99 -29.99
C VAL A 27 -15.36 7.48 -30.22
N THR A 28 -16.46 8.00 -29.70
CA THR A 28 -16.81 9.42 -29.74
C THR A 28 -17.36 9.90 -28.39
N GLY A 29 -17.30 11.20 -28.16
CA GLY A 29 -17.88 11.83 -26.97
C GLY A 29 -17.14 11.50 -25.66
N MET A 30 -15.96 10.89 -25.72
CA MET A 30 -15.09 10.67 -24.55
C MET A 30 -14.61 12.02 -24.03
N LYS A 31 -14.91 12.30 -22.76
CA LYS A 31 -14.49 13.54 -22.07
C LYS A 31 -13.69 13.27 -20.81
N LEU A 32 -13.61 12.00 -20.42
CA LEU A 32 -12.89 11.60 -19.20
C LEU A 32 -11.38 11.62 -19.42
N VAL A 33 -10.68 11.99 -18.37
CA VAL A 33 -9.22 11.86 -18.22
C VAL A 33 -8.91 11.08 -16.95
N SER A 34 -7.65 10.61 -16.84
CA SER A 34 -7.19 9.93 -15.61
C SER A 34 -7.40 10.85 -14.40
N GLY A 35 -7.93 10.29 -13.31
CA GLY A 35 -8.26 11.02 -12.09
C GLY A 35 -9.70 11.53 -12.02
N ASP A 36 -10.45 11.52 -13.12
CA ASP A 36 -11.86 11.93 -13.10
C ASP A 36 -12.72 10.96 -12.30
N SER A 37 -13.66 11.53 -11.53
CA SER A 37 -14.67 10.76 -10.80
C SER A 37 -15.87 10.48 -11.69
N VAL A 38 -16.31 9.23 -11.72
CA VAL A 38 -17.42 8.75 -12.53
C VAL A 38 -18.51 8.17 -11.61
N ARG A 39 -19.77 8.48 -11.91
CA ARG A 39 -20.94 7.94 -11.18
C ARG A 39 -21.52 6.74 -11.92
N LYS A 40 -22.15 5.85 -11.17
CA LYS A 40 -22.94 4.76 -11.75
C LYS A 40 -23.99 5.30 -12.72
N GLY A 41 -24.08 4.70 -13.92
CA GLY A 41 -25.00 5.12 -14.99
C GLY A 41 -24.54 6.35 -15.78
N GLN A 42 -23.39 6.94 -15.48
CA GLN A 42 -22.85 8.08 -16.22
C GLN A 42 -22.43 7.65 -17.62
N LEU A 43 -22.80 8.45 -18.64
CA LEU A 43 -22.33 8.27 -20.01
C LEU A 43 -20.84 8.61 -20.08
N VAL A 44 -20.04 7.65 -20.48
CA VAL A 44 -18.56 7.73 -20.61
C VAL A 44 -18.15 8.10 -22.03
N ALA A 45 -18.71 7.40 -23.00
CA ALA A 45 -18.43 7.56 -24.42
C ALA A 45 -19.57 7.01 -25.25
N ARG A 46 -19.44 7.08 -26.57
CA ARG A 46 -20.29 6.39 -27.53
C ARG A 46 -19.41 5.62 -28.52
N VAL A 47 -19.89 4.49 -29.02
CA VAL A 47 -19.23 3.73 -30.08
C VAL A 47 -20.11 3.77 -31.32
N ILE A 48 -19.56 4.28 -32.42
CA ILE A 48 -20.19 4.33 -33.72
C ILE A 48 -19.66 3.11 -34.52
N ASN A 49 -20.55 2.18 -34.80
CA ASN A 49 -20.20 1.01 -35.62
C ASN A 49 -20.32 1.34 -37.12
N ARG A 50 -19.84 0.45 -38.00
CA ARG A 50 -19.89 0.64 -39.45
C ARG A 50 -21.31 0.83 -40.00
N GLU A 51 -22.31 0.19 -39.41
CA GLU A 51 -23.70 0.28 -39.85
C GLU A 51 -24.25 1.67 -39.60
N ILE A 52 -23.95 2.25 -38.41
CA ILE A 52 -24.32 3.63 -38.07
C ILE A 52 -23.57 4.62 -38.97
N GLU A 53 -22.27 4.44 -39.20
CA GLU A 53 -21.48 5.31 -40.08
C GLU A 53 -22.04 5.28 -41.54
N ALA A 54 -22.44 4.10 -42.01
CA ALA A 54 -23.03 3.96 -43.33
C ALA A 54 -24.41 4.64 -43.43
N ALA A 55 -25.24 4.51 -42.39
CA ALA A 55 -26.55 5.16 -42.33
C ALA A 55 -26.43 6.70 -42.29
N GLU A 56 -25.49 7.23 -41.51
CA GLU A 56 -25.20 8.68 -41.46
C GLU A 56 -24.68 9.22 -42.80
N ALA A 57 -23.74 8.48 -43.44
CA ALA A 57 -23.24 8.85 -44.74
C ALA A 57 -24.36 8.85 -45.81
N GLY A 58 -25.24 7.86 -45.79
CA GLY A 58 -26.40 7.76 -46.68
C GLY A 58 -27.38 8.92 -46.47
N LEU A 59 -27.68 9.29 -45.21
CA LEU A 59 -28.54 10.42 -44.88
C LEU A 59 -27.92 11.73 -45.37
N ALA A 60 -26.63 11.95 -45.13
CA ALA A 60 -25.93 13.17 -45.58
C ALA A 60 -25.93 13.33 -47.10
N VAL A 61 -25.87 12.23 -47.84
CA VAL A 61 -26.00 12.24 -49.32
C VAL A 61 -27.42 12.51 -49.72
N ALA A 62 -28.42 11.86 -49.13
CA ALA A 62 -29.84 12.09 -49.39
C ALA A 62 -30.26 13.53 -49.17
N GLN A 63 -29.84 14.16 -48.08
CA GLN A 63 -30.10 15.57 -47.76
C GLN A 63 -29.50 16.54 -48.80
N LYS A 64 -28.41 16.17 -49.47
CA LYS A 64 -27.81 16.98 -50.53
C LYS A 64 -28.53 16.85 -51.87
N ILE A 65 -29.16 15.67 -52.15
CA ILE A 65 -29.81 15.38 -53.41
C ILE A 65 -31.27 15.93 -53.40
N ASP A 66 -32.01 15.73 -52.35
CA ASP A 66 -33.39 16.21 -52.19
C ASP A 66 -33.69 16.72 -50.77
N PRO A 67 -33.60 18.04 -50.55
CA PRO A 67 -33.88 18.65 -49.25
C PRO A 67 -35.35 18.55 -48.83
N GLN A 68 -36.29 18.33 -49.78
CA GLN A 68 -37.72 18.35 -49.48
C GLN A 68 -38.28 16.99 -49.04
N ASP A 69 -37.68 15.89 -49.48
CA ASP A 69 -38.06 14.53 -49.08
C ASP A 69 -37.31 14.06 -47.81
N SER A 70 -36.39 14.88 -47.31
CA SER A 70 -35.55 14.57 -46.17
C SER A 70 -36.26 14.42 -44.81
N PRO A 71 -37.46 15.02 -44.51
CA PRO A 71 -38.14 14.84 -43.21
C PRO A 71 -38.55 13.38 -42.96
N GLY A 72 -39.02 12.64 -43.94
CA GLY A 72 -39.40 11.23 -43.82
C GLY A 72 -38.21 10.30 -43.61
N LEU A 73 -37.13 10.54 -44.33
CA LEU A 73 -35.86 9.82 -44.17
C LEU A 73 -35.18 10.17 -42.83
N SER A 74 -35.19 11.45 -42.47
CA SER A 74 -34.66 11.91 -41.19
C SER A 74 -35.42 11.31 -40.02
N ALA A 75 -36.76 11.16 -40.12
CA ALA A 75 -37.58 10.50 -39.09
C ALA A 75 -37.35 8.98 -39.03
N SER A 76 -37.02 8.35 -40.15
CA SER A 76 -36.68 6.92 -40.19
C SER A 76 -35.30 6.66 -39.66
N VAL A 77 -34.29 7.45 -40.03
CA VAL A 77 -32.94 7.40 -39.51
C VAL A 77 -32.91 7.90 -38.07
N GLY A 78 -33.76 8.89 -37.71
CA GLY A 78 -33.92 9.37 -36.33
C GLY A 78 -34.46 8.33 -35.34
N ARG A 79 -35.20 7.32 -35.84
CA ARG A 79 -35.55 6.14 -35.02
C ARG A 79 -34.40 5.19 -34.78
N TYR A 80 -33.42 5.15 -35.68
CA TYR A 80 -32.12 4.50 -35.48
C TYR A 80 -31.12 5.47 -34.79
N ASN A 81 -31.37 6.76 -34.88
CA ASN A 81 -30.62 7.83 -34.26
C ASN A 81 -31.08 8.10 -32.82
N HIS A 82 -30.97 7.12 -31.93
CA HIS A 82 -30.76 7.49 -30.55
C HIS A 82 -29.36 8.11 -30.46
N SER A 83 -29.31 9.39 -30.96
CA SER A 83 -28.12 10.27 -30.93
C SER A 83 -26.78 9.53 -31.05
N VAL A 84 -26.34 9.34 -32.33
CA VAL A 84 -24.92 9.19 -32.68
C VAL A 84 -24.16 8.16 -31.84
N GLY A 85 -24.46 6.87 -32.06
CA GLY A 85 -23.65 5.76 -31.53
C GLY A 85 -24.21 5.06 -30.29
N ILE A 86 -23.74 3.85 -30.05
CA ILE A 86 -24.11 3.01 -28.91
C ILE A 86 -23.53 3.59 -27.63
N PRO A 87 -24.33 3.90 -26.60
CA PRO A 87 -23.83 4.52 -25.38
C PRO A 87 -23.01 3.54 -24.56
N VAL A 88 -21.86 3.99 -24.08
CA VAL A 88 -21.03 3.34 -23.09
C VAL A 88 -21.23 4.02 -21.77
N ILE A 89 -21.79 3.30 -20.81
CA ILE A 89 -22.11 3.82 -19.48
C ILE A 89 -21.27 3.14 -18.42
N ALA A 90 -20.98 3.87 -17.34
CA ALA A 90 -20.26 3.31 -16.20
C ALA A 90 -21.19 2.40 -15.38
N PRO A 91 -20.86 1.11 -15.19
CA PRO A 91 -21.70 0.18 -14.42
C PRO A 91 -21.65 0.43 -12.91
N GLU A 92 -20.55 0.99 -12.42
CA GLU A 92 -20.29 1.30 -11.01
C GLU A 92 -19.59 2.67 -10.90
N PRO A 93 -19.65 3.32 -9.71
CA PRO A 93 -18.90 4.55 -9.48
C PRO A 93 -17.41 4.24 -9.28
N GLY A 94 -16.55 5.20 -9.60
CA GLY A 94 -15.10 5.07 -9.42
C GLY A 94 -14.33 6.26 -9.90
N ILE A 95 -13.00 6.15 -9.87
CA ILE A 95 -12.07 7.11 -10.43
C ILE A 95 -11.34 6.45 -11.60
N VAL A 96 -11.17 7.16 -12.69
CA VAL A 96 -10.43 6.68 -13.87
C VAL A 96 -8.96 6.51 -13.50
N SER A 97 -8.47 5.26 -13.52
CA SER A 97 -7.11 4.91 -13.07
C SER A 97 -6.05 5.08 -14.15
N GLN A 98 -6.42 4.85 -15.41
CA GLN A 98 -5.53 4.93 -16.56
C GLN A 98 -6.13 5.82 -17.65
N PRO A 99 -5.31 6.35 -18.58
CA PRO A 99 -5.84 7.13 -19.69
C PRO A 99 -6.89 6.32 -20.46
N PRO A 100 -8.11 6.84 -20.58
CA PRO A 100 -9.14 6.17 -21.36
C PRO A 100 -8.82 6.23 -22.85
N VAL A 101 -9.56 5.46 -23.63
CA VAL A 101 -9.47 5.48 -25.09
C VAL A 101 -9.78 6.87 -25.64
N SER A 102 -9.02 7.33 -26.62
CA SER A 102 -9.19 8.67 -27.18
C SER A 102 -10.36 8.75 -28.15
N ASN A 103 -10.94 9.97 -28.30
CA ASN A 103 -11.93 10.24 -29.34
C ASN A 103 -11.37 9.96 -30.73
N GLY A 104 -12.16 9.30 -31.58
CA GLY A 104 -11.77 8.92 -32.93
C GLY A 104 -11.02 7.59 -33.03
N GLN A 105 -10.60 7.01 -31.92
CA GLN A 105 -9.93 5.70 -31.89
C GLN A 105 -10.88 4.58 -32.27
N MET A 106 -10.39 3.65 -33.09
CA MET A 106 -11.11 2.41 -33.42
C MET A 106 -10.87 1.39 -32.30
N VAL A 107 -11.94 0.75 -31.87
CA VAL A 107 -11.93 -0.32 -30.87
C VAL A 107 -12.59 -1.57 -31.42
N ALA A 108 -12.13 -2.73 -30.98
CA ALA A 108 -12.78 -4.00 -31.23
C ALA A 108 -13.91 -4.24 -30.20
N ASP A 109 -14.70 -5.28 -30.44
CA ASP A 109 -15.67 -5.74 -29.45
C ASP A 109 -14.97 -6.14 -28.15
N LEU A 110 -15.52 -5.71 -27.00
CA LEU A 110 -14.99 -5.94 -25.66
C LEU A 110 -13.63 -5.28 -25.35
N ASP A 111 -13.10 -4.44 -26.21
CA ASP A 111 -11.90 -3.65 -25.88
C ASP A 111 -12.14 -2.76 -24.67
N THR A 112 -11.08 -2.54 -23.89
CA THR A 112 -11.15 -1.66 -22.71
C THR A 112 -11.25 -0.21 -23.14
N ILE A 113 -12.33 0.46 -22.73
CA ILE A 113 -12.57 1.89 -22.97
C ILE A 113 -12.04 2.73 -21.83
N ALA A 114 -12.28 2.30 -20.59
CA ALA A 114 -11.77 2.95 -19.39
C ALA A 114 -11.66 1.93 -18.25
N ASP A 115 -10.73 2.16 -17.34
CA ASP A 115 -10.54 1.41 -16.11
C ASP A 115 -10.86 2.30 -14.92
N LEU A 116 -11.80 1.87 -14.09
CA LEU A 116 -12.22 2.58 -12.88
C LEU A 116 -11.74 1.82 -11.66
N ILE A 117 -11.22 2.56 -10.67
CA ILE A 117 -10.90 2.05 -9.35
C ILE A 117 -11.80 2.67 -8.30
N ASP A 118 -12.05 1.93 -7.23
CA ASP A 118 -12.72 2.46 -6.03
C ASP A 118 -11.66 2.94 -5.03
N PRO A 119 -11.46 4.25 -4.86
CA PRO A 119 -10.45 4.80 -3.96
C PRO A 119 -10.81 4.63 -2.49
N ALA A 120 -12.09 4.35 -2.17
CA ALA A 120 -12.54 4.15 -0.80
C ALA A 120 -12.17 2.76 -0.26
N ASN A 121 -11.87 1.80 -1.14
CA ASN A 121 -11.60 0.42 -0.79
C ASN A 121 -10.22 -0.02 -1.32
N LEU A 122 -9.17 0.53 -0.69
CA LEU A 122 -7.80 0.13 -0.92
C LEU A 122 -7.32 -0.82 0.19
N TYR A 123 -6.51 -1.79 -0.18
CA TYR A 123 -5.67 -2.55 0.74
C TYR A 123 -4.20 -2.36 0.37
N ILE A 124 -3.31 -2.85 1.21
CA ILE A 124 -1.88 -2.80 0.97
C ILE A 124 -1.39 -4.21 0.65
N ASP A 125 -0.80 -4.36 -0.51
CA ASP A 125 -0.02 -5.55 -0.87
C ASP A 125 1.38 -5.37 -0.30
N THR A 126 1.65 -6.07 0.81
CA THR A 126 2.90 -5.97 1.57
C THR A 126 3.80 -7.13 1.18
N SER A 127 5.00 -6.83 0.69
CA SER A 127 6.01 -7.82 0.33
C SER A 127 6.81 -8.24 1.57
N VAL A 128 6.76 -9.53 1.91
CA VAL A 128 7.42 -10.11 3.08
C VAL A 128 8.49 -11.10 2.63
N PRO A 129 9.75 -10.93 3.02
CA PRO A 129 10.78 -11.94 2.82
C PRO A 129 10.39 -13.28 3.44
N VAL A 130 10.61 -14.38 2.75
CA VAL A 130 10.24 -15.73 3.22
C VAL A 130 10.87 -16.06 4.57
N SER A 131 12.10 -15.60 4.83
CA SER A 131 12.78 -15.76 6.11
C SER A 131 12.07 -15.11 7.30
N GLN A 132 11.23 -14.11 7.04
CA GLN A 132 10.49 -13.35 8.06
C GLN A 132 9.01 -13.72 8.13
N LEU A 133 8.54 -14.57 7.21
CA LEU A 133 7.13 -14.91 7.08
C LEU A 133 6.55 -15.57 8.35
N SER A 134 7.36 -16.35 9.06
CA SER A 134 6.98 -17.00 10.32
C SER A 134 6.68 -16.02 11.46
N LEU A 135 7.20 -14.79 11.37
CA LEU A 135 6.99 -13.74 12.36
C LEU A 135 5.65 -13.01 12.16
N ILE A 136 5.01 -13.17 11.01
CA ILE A 136 3.78 -12.45 10.64
C ILE A 136 2.58 -13.38 10.75
N LYS A 137 1.54 -12.87 11.40
CA LYS A 137 0.25 -13.58 11.55
C LYS A 137 -0.91 -12.64 11.26
N PRO A 138 -2.00 -13.14 10.68
CA PRO A 138 -3.24 -12.38 10.56
C PRO A 138 -3.68 -11.82 11.92
N GLY A 139 -4.17 -10.60 11.92
CA GLY A 139 -4.61 -9.90 13.12
C GLY A 139 -3.56 -9.00 13.78
N MET A 140 -2.28 -9.10 13.40
CA MET A 140 -1.23 -8.23 13.94
C MET A 140 -1.47 -6.77 13.59
N THR A 141 -1.20 -5.89 14.55
CA THR A 141 -1.23 -4.44 14.37
C THR A 141 -0.09 -3.98 13.49
N ALA A 142 -0.39 -3.05 12.62
CA ALA A 142 0.59 -2.43 11.75
C ALA A 142 0.37 -0.92 11.64
N THR A 143 1.44 -0.21 11.35
CA THR A 143 1.40 1.23 11.04
C THR A 143 1.96 1.44 9.64
N VAL A 144 1.26 2.24 8.85
CA VAL A 144 1.62 2.51 7.46
C VAL A 144 2.06 3.95 7.33
N THR A 145 3.17 4.15 6.62
CA THR A 145 3.69 5.47 6.26
C THR A 145 3.94 5.54 4.76
N THR A 146 3.89 6.75 4.20
CA THR A 146 4.13 6.97 2.78
C THR A 146 4.95 8.24 2.57
N PRO A 147 5.83 8.29 1.56
CA PRO A 147 6.57 9.49 1.22
C PRO A 147 5.67 10.64 0.72
N PHE A 148 4.46 10.35 0.25
CA PHE A 148 3.50 11.37 -0.22
C PHE A 148 2.87 12.20 0.92
N ARG A 149 2.84 11.66 2.16
CA ARG A 149 2.34 12.34 3.36
C ARG A 149 3.32 12.14 4.51
N PRO A 150 4.47 12.82 4.49
CA PRO A 150 5.49 12.64 5.51
C PRO A 150 4.95 13.03 6.89
N GLY A 151 5.26 12.20 7.90
CA GLY A 151 4.82 12.41 9.28
C GLY A 151 3.41 11.90 9.60
N VAL A 152 2.60 11.51 8.59
CA VAL A 152 1.28 10.91 8.82
C VAL A 152 1.44 9.40 8.94
N GLN A 153 0.83 8.84 9.99
CA GLN A 153 0.78 7.41 10.25
C GLN A 153 -0.65 6.90 10.11
N PHE A 154 -0.84 5.87 9.31
CA PHE A 154 -2.14 5.26 9.08
C PHE A 154 -2.20 3.93 9.86
N PRO A 155 -3.15 3.78 10.78
CA PRO A 155 -3.33 2.51 11.48
C PRO A 155 -3.82 1.44 10.52
N ALA A 156 -3.23 0.26 10.63
CA ALA A 156 -3.52 -0.87 9.76
C ALA A 156 -3.43 -2.20 10.53
N ARG A 157 -3.83 -3.27 9.89
CA ARG A 157 -3.77 -4.63 10.43
C ARG A 157 -3.45 -5.62 9.33
N ILE A 158 -2.66 -6.63 9.64
CA ILE A 158 -2.45 -7.78 8.78
C ILE A 158 -3.77 -8.54 8.64
N ALA A 159 -4.32 -8.57 7.44
CA ALA A 159 -5.62 -9.20 7.17
C ALA A 159 -5.48 -10.68 6.79
N ALA A 160 -4.58 -10.98 5.86
CA ALA A 160 -4.40 -12.34 5.36
C ALA A 160 -3.02 -12.53 4.72
N MET A 161 -2.54 -13.76 4.76
CA MET A 161 -1.43 -14.22 3.92
C MET A 161 -2.00 -14.51 2.53
N MET A 162 -1.46 -13.90 1.49
CA MET A 162 -1.90 -14.20 0.12
C MET A 162 -1.11 -15.42 -0.41
N PRO A 163 -1.76 -16.32 -1.16
CA PRO A 163 -1.10 -17.50 -1.70
C PRO A 163 -0.28 -17.16 -2.94
N SER A 164 0.53 -16.11 -2.87
CA SER A 164 1.42 -15.67 -3.94
C SER A 164 2.86 -15.67 -3.43
N PHE A 165 3.73 -16.26 -4.23
CA PHE A 165 5.15 -16.32 -3.96
C PHE A 165 5.91 -15.84 -5.19
N ASP A 166 6.74 -14.85 -5.01
CA ASP A 166 7.67 -14.39 -6.04
C ASP A 166 9.04 -15.05 -5.83
N ALA A 167 9.34 -16.00 -6.68
CA ALA A 167 10.62 -16.73 -6.63
C ALA A 167 11.83 -15.83 -6.94
N THR A 168 11.64 -14.76 -7.69
CA THR A 168 12.72 -13.85 -8.09
C THR A 168 13.18 -12.99 -6.92
N SER A 169 12.26 -12.48 -6.14
CA SER A 169 12.53 -11.64 -4.97
C SER A 169 12.58 -12.44 -3.65
N ALA A 170 12.24 -13.73 -3.67
CA ALA A 170 12.05 -14.58 -2.50
C ALA A 170 11.11 -13.94 -1.46
N THR A 171 10.01 -13.33 -1.93
CA THR A 171 8.99 -12.70 -1.10
C THR A 171 7.63 -13.37 -1.27
N SER A 172 6.80 -13.22 -0.25
CA SER A 172 5.39 -13.58 -0.28
C SER A 172 4.56 -12.33 -0.04
N SER A 173 3.39 -12.23 -0.67
CA SER A 173 2.48 -11.13 -0.48
C SER A 173 1.60 -11.34 0.76
N VAL A 174 1.45 -10.28 1.51
CA VAL A 174 0.57 -10.22 2.68
C VAL A 174 -0.39 -9.05 2.51
N ARG A 175 -1.68 -9.32 2.63
CA ARG A 175 -2.69 -8.30 2.62
C ARG A 175 -2.73 -7.58 3.96
N THR A 176 -2.58 -6.26 3.91
CA THR A 176 -2.70 -5.38 5.07
C THR A 176 -3.86 -4.40 4.81
N ASP A 177 -4.83 -4.34 5.72
CA ASP A 177 -5.99 -3.48 5.60
C ASP A 177 -5.86 -2.27 6.53
N PHE A 178 -6.29 -1.08 6.07
CA PHE A 178 -6.41 0.11 6.91
C PHE A 178 -7.52 -0.08 7.95
N THR A 179 -7.27 0.29 9.20
CA THR A 179 -8.26 0.18 10.29
C THR A 179 -8.85 1.53 10.68
N GLY A 180 -8.21 2.65 10.30
CA GLY A 180 -8.67 4.00 10.58
C GLY A 180 -9.65 4.55 9.53
N SER A 181 -10.28 5.69 9.85
CA SER A 181 -11.10 6.45 8.91
C SER A 181 -10.25 7.24 7.90
N ASP A 182 -9.05 7.66 8.32
CA ASP A 182 -8.09 8.30 7.43
C ASP A 182 -7.33 7.21 6.66
N ARG A 183 -7.34 7.32 5.34
CA ARG A 183 -6.79 6.31 4.41
C ARG A 183 -6.08 7.01 3.27
N LEU A 184 -5.16 6.27 2.65
CA LEU A 184 -4.61 6.66 1.35
C LEU A 184 -5.68 6.43 0.29
N ALA A 185 -5.84 7.39 -0.60
CA ALA A 185 -6.77 7.32 -1.73
C ALA A 185 -6.07 6.99 -3.05
N GLU A 186 -4.75 6.98 -3.05
CA GLU A 186 -3.91 6.74 -4.22
C GLU A 186 -3.62 5.24 -4.38
N ALA A 187 -4.16 4.61 -5.42
CA ALA A 187 -3.80 3.24 -5.78
C ALA A 187 -2.42 3.20 -6.45
N GLY A 188 -1.65 2.15 -6.14
CA GLY A 188 -0.27 2.01 -6.62
C GLY A 188 0.76 2.81 -5.83
N ALA A 189 0.36 3.53 -4.78
CA ALA A 189 1.28 4.31 -3.96
C ALA A 189 2.23 3.39 -3.17
N PRO A 190 3.55 3.64 -3.20
CA PRO A 190 4.49 2.92 -2.36
C PRO A 190 4.30 3.33 -0.89
N VAL A 191 4.38 2.33 -0.02
CA VAL A 191 4.23 2.50 1.43
C VAL A 191 5.25 1.67 2.19
N GLU A 192 5.62 2.14 3.37
CA GLU A 192 6.31 1.35 4.38
C GLU A 192 5.28 0.86 5.40
N VAL A 193 5.27 -0.45 5.64
CA VAL A 193 4.40 -1.11 6.62
C VAL A 193 5.26 -1.56 7.78
N ARG A 194 4.98 -1.04 8.96
CA ARG A 194 5.65 -1.39 10.20
C ARG A 194 4.73 -2.28 11.02
N VAL A 195 5.07 -3.57 11.11
CA VAL A 195 4.26 -4.59 11.80
C VAL A 195 4.83 -4.81 13.20
N GLU A 196 3.99 -4.67 14.22
CA GLU A 196 4.35 -4.96 15.60
C GLU A 196 4.46 -6.48 15.80
N THR A 197 5.69 -6.99 15.91
CA THR A 197 5.97 -8.44 16.03
C THR A 197 5.96 -8.92 17.47
N ALA A 198 6.34 -8.08 18.41
CA ALA A 198 6.25 -8.37 19.83
C ALA A 198 6.04 -7.09 20.64
N ASN A 199 5.23 -7.18 21.66
CA ASN A 199 5.03 -6.12 22.66
C ASN A 199 5.14 -6.73 24.04
N VAL A 200 6.20 -6.37 24.77
CA VAL A 200 6.39 -6.74 26.18
C VAL A 200 6.29 -5.47 27.01
N PRO A 201 5.15 -5.23 27.66
CA PRO A 201 5.01 -4.12 28.58
C PRO A 201 6.01 -4.32 29.75
N ASP A 202 6.46 -3.23 30.33
CA ASP A 202 7.35 -3.19 31.49
C ASP A 202 8.69 -3.96 31.34
N ALA A 203 9.15 -4.13 30.08
CA ALA A 203 10.43 -4.77 29.81
C ALA A 203 11.59 -3.91 30.33
N ILE A 204 12.51 -4.51 31.08
CA ILE A 204 13.78 -3.87 31.41
C ILE A 204 14.62 -3.89 30.12
N VAL A 205 15.01 -2.72 29.64
CA VAL A 205 15.78 -2.57 28.41
C VAL A 205 17.11 -1.87 28.67
N VAL A 206 18.15 -2.32 27.95
CA VAL A 206 19.46 -1.66 27.95
C VAL A 206 19.84 -1.32 26.50
N PRO A 207 20.59 -0.24 26.26
CA PRO A 207 21.17 0.01 24.94
C PRO A 207 22.07 -1.14 24.51
N VAL A 208 22.10 -1.47 23.22
CA VAL A 208 23.00 -2.50 22.66
C VAL A 208 24.45 -2.20 23.02
N ALA A 209 24.84 -0.93 23.12
CA ALA A 209 26.18 -0.49 23.49
C ALA A 209 26.60 -0.90 24.93
N ALA A 210 25.64 -1.23 25.79
CA ALA A 210 25.90 -1.73 27.15
C ALA A 210 26.12 -3.25 27.24
N LEU A 211 25.88 -3.96 26.13
CA LEU A 211 25.90 -5.41 26.08
C LEU A 211 27.28 -5.92 25.66
N PHE A 212 27.87 -6.77 26.48
CA PHE A 212 29.14 -7.45 26.20
C PHE A 212 28.87 -8.94 26.02
N GLN A 213 29.41 -9.50 24.96
CA GLN A 213 29.33 -10.94 24.68
C GLN A 213 30.65 -11.62 25.05
N ASP A 214 30.57 -12.72 25.73
CA ASP A 214 31.75 -13.54 26.06
C ASP A 214 32.22 -14.31 24.81
N GLN A 215 33.55 -14.41 24.63
CA GLN A 215 34.10 -15.07 23.46
C GLN A 215 33.73 -16.57 23.43
N GLY A 216 33.16 -17.00 22.30
CA GLY A 216 32.86 -18.41 22.02
C GLY A 216 31.58 -18.96 22.66
N VAL A 217 30.80 -18.17 23.37
CA VAL A 217 29.56 -18.60 24.02
C VAL A 217 28.45 -17.56 23.81
N ASP A 218 27.20 -18.01 23.71
CA ASP A 218 26.03 -17.14 23.64
C ASP A 218 25.64 -16.65 25.05
N ARG A 219 26.62 -16.07 25.75
CA ARG A 219 26.45 -15.49 27.08
C ARG A 219 26.72 -13.99 27.00
N TYR A 220 25.89 -13.25 27.68
CA TYR A 220 25.95 -11.79 27.70
C TYR A 220 26.12 -11.30 29.14
N HIS A 221 26.88 -10.21 29.28
CA HIS A 221 27.00 -9.53 30.57
C HIS A 221 26.93 -8.02 30.39
N VAL A 222 26.65 -7.33 31.47
CA VAL A 222 26.69 -5.86 31.58
C VAL A 222 27.54 -5.49 32.78
N PHE A 223 28.03 -4.24 32.80
CA PHE A 223 28.63 -3.66 34.00
C PHE A 223 27.61 -2.74 34.67
N VAL A 224 27.29 -3.04 35.94
CA VAL A 224 26.40 -2.23 36.78
C VAL A 224 27.24 -1.48 37.80
N ILE A 225 26.96 -0.19 37.95
CA ILE A 225 27.65 0.64 38.96
C ILE A 225 26.98 0.45 40.31
N GLY A 226 27.74 -0.08 41.27
CA GLY A 226 27.28 -0.26 42.62
C GLY A 226 27.25 1.06 43.42
N GLN A 227 26.64 1.02 44.60
CA GLN A 227 26.63 2.16 45.54
C GLN A 227 28.05 2.49 46.06
N ASP A 228 29.00 1.58 45.94
CA ASP A 228 30.42 1.72 46.25
C ASP A 228 31.23 2.47 45.18
N GLY A 229 30.56 2.93 44.09
CA GLY A 229 31.20 3.61 42.98
C GLY A 229 32.07 2.71 42.08
N LYS A 230 31.88 1.39 42.17
CA LYS A 230 32.62 0.40 41.35
C LYS A 230 31.71 -0.23 40.28
N ALA A 231 32.33 -0.65 39.20
CA ALA A 231 31.67 -1.41 38.15
C ALA A 231 31.68 -2.90 38.49
N HIS A 232 30.50 -3.47 38.59
CA HIS A 232 30.35 -4.93 38.87
C HIS A 232 29.83 -5.62 37.61
N ARG A 233 30.54 -6.66 37.17
CA ARG A 233 30.08 -7.52 36.09
C ARG A 233 28.87 -8.32 36.54
N ARG A 234 27.81 -8.29 35.73
CA ARG A 234 26.62 -9.13 35.92
C ARG A 234 26.27 -9.86 34.65
N ASP A 235 26.22 -11.17 34.73
CA ASP A 235 25.73 -12.02 33.66
C ASP A 235 24.23 -11.81 33.53
N ILE A 236 23.76 -11.69 32.30
CA ILE A 236 22.35 -11.39 31.98
C ILE A 236 21.79 -12.39 30.97
N LYS A 237 20.48 -12.59 31.02
CA LYS A 237 19.75 -13.23 29.94
C LYS A 237 19.08 -12.16 29.09
N VAL A 238 19.24 -12.26 27.80
CA VAL A 238 18.65 -11.34 26.84
C VAL A 238 17.37 -11.95 26.24
N GLY A 239 16.40 -11.11 25.99
CA GLY A 239 15.15 -11.44 25.31
C GLY A 239 15.07 -10.79 23.93
N LEU A 240 14.03 -10.00 23.72
CA LEU A 240 13.81 -9.29 22.46
C LEU A 240 14.95 -8.31 22.17
N ARG A 241 15.33 -8.25 20.89
CA ARG A 241 16.30 -7.26 20.39
C ARG A 241 15.65 -6.36 19.39
N ASP A 242 15.95 -5.09 19.51
CA ASP A 242 15.64 -4.05 18.54
C ASP A 242 16.95 -3.42 18.06
N HIS A 243 16.88 -2.43 17.16
CA HIS A 243 18.04 -1.81 16.51
C HIS A 243 19.04 -1.25 17.52
N ASP A 244 18.58 -0.58 18.57
CA ASP A 244 19.37 0.15 19.55
C ASP A 244 19.20 -0.35 20.99
N LYS A 245 18.27 -1.25 21.26
CA LYS A 245 17.89 -1.72 22.60
C LYS A 245 17.72 -3.22 22.66
N VAL A 246 18.05 -3.78 23.81
CA VAL A 246 17.89 -5.21 24.11
C VAL A 246 17.10 -5.35 25.40
N GLN A 247 16.11 -6.23 25.39
CA GLN A 247 15.41 -6.63 26.60
C GLN A 247 16.33 -7.51 27.45
N VAL A 248 16.39 -7.22 28.75
CA VAL A 248 17.02 -8.09 29.73
C VAL A 248 15.93 -8.76 30.56
N THR A 249 15.93 -10.09 30.54
CA THR A 249 14.95 -10.92 31.25
C THR A 249 15.42 -11.31 32.64
N GLU A 250 16.72 -11.43 32.84
CA GLU A 250 17.34 -11.77 34.13
C GLU A 250 18.69 -11.07 34.29
N GLY A 251 19.11 -10.78 35.52
CA GLY A 251 20.45 -10.30 35.87
C GLY A 251 20.51 -8.85 36.32
N ILE A 252 19.56 -7.98 35.95
CA ILE A 252 19.48 -6.58 36.40
C ILE A 252 18.07 -6.24 36.89
N LYS A 253 17.97 -5.13 37.64
CA LYS A 253 16.72 -4.58 38.16
C LYS A 253 16.46 -3.18 37.62
N LEU A 254 15.21 -2.78 37.66
CA LEU A 254 14.83 -1.41 37.34
C LEU A 254 15.54 -0.44 38.30
N GLY A 255 16.22 0.56 37.76
CA GLY A 255 17.01 1.54 38.50
C GLY A 255 18.50 1.22 38.63
N ASP A 256 18.96 0.04 38.17
CA ASP A 256 20.39 -0.25 38.09
C ASP A 256 21.06 0.69 37.05
N LEU A 257 22.21 1.26 37.44
CA LEU A 257 23.01 2.12 36.54
C LEU A 257 23.94 1.22 35.71
N VAL A 258 23.67 1.16 34.39
CA VAL A 258 24.41 0.32 33.46
C VAL A 258 25.39 1.15 32.63
N VAL A 259 26.63 0.65 32.49
CA VAL A 259 27.67 1.32 31.70
C VAL A 259 27.40 1.14 30.19
N THR A 260 27.23 2.25 29.47
CA THR A 260 26.97 2.27 28.03
C THR A 260 28.19 2.63 27.17
N SER A 261 29.25 3.19 27.81
CA SER A 261 30.47 3.60 27.10
C SER A 261 31.70 3.27 27.93
N GLY A 262 32.79 2.88 27.28
CA GLY A 262 34.05 2.53 27.96
C GLY A 262 34.09 1.15 28.65
N GLY A 263 33.03 0.36 28.53
CA GLY A 263 32.92 -0.93 29.22
C GLY A 263 33.95 -1.99 28.83
N TYR A 264 34.52 -1.91 27.65
CA TYR A 264 35.58 -2.81 27.18
C TYR A 264 36.89 -2.68 27.98
N ALA A 265 37.12 -1.57 28.68
CA ALA A 265 38.29 -1.37 29.56
C ALA A 265 38.02 -1.69 31.02
N LEU A 266 36.77 -2.13 31.35
CA LEU A 266 36.38 -2.43 32.73
C LEU A 266 36.71 -3.88 33.10
N SER A 267 37.13 -4.03 34.35
CA SER A 267 37.18 -5.29 35.04
C SER A 267 36.23 -5.23 36.25
N ASP A 268 35.79 -6.41 36.70
CA ASP A 268 34.92 -6.49 37.88
C ASP A 268 35.59 -5.83 39.10
N GLY A 269 34.84 -4.99 39.82
CA GLY A 269 35.29 -4.23 40.97
C GLY A 269 36.13 -2.99 40.69
N LEU A 270 36.31 -2.58 39.42
CA LEU A 270 37.06 -1.35 39.06
C LEU A 270 36.29 -0.11 39.47
N GLY A 271 36.95 0.83 40.16
CA GLY A 271 36.37 2.14 40.47
C GLY A 271 36.16 2.97 39.22
N VAL A 272 34.97 3.53 39.06
CA VAL A 272 34.60 4.34 37.87
C VAL A 272 34.13 5.72 38.27
N ARG A 273 34.44 6.72 37.42
CA ARG A 273 33.80 8.04 37.51
C ARG A 273 32.66 8.07 36.50
N VAL A 274 31.46 8.29 37.03
CA VAL A 274 30.29 8.44 36.19
C VAL A 274 30.33 9.83 35.52
N ALA A 275 30.56 9.87 34.23
CA ALA A 275 30.22 11.05 33.44
C ALA A 275 28.70 11.00 33.16
N GLN A 276 27.92 11.91 33.71
CA GLN A 276 26.51 12.02 33.37
C GLN A 276 26.41 12.41 31.89
N GLY A 277 26.11 11.44 31.04
CA GLY A 277 25.67 11.72 29.68
C GLY A 277 24.30 12.39 29.73
N ASN A 278 24.09 13.45 28.98
CA ASN A 278 22.77 14.05 28.78
C ASN A 278 21.77 12.96 28.37
N GLN A 279 20.66 12.93 29.09
CA GLN A 279 19.46 12.16 28.78
C GLN A 279 18.85 12.57 27.45
#